data_ca1a859aefee49ae9c6f4d2bc3917fc3
#
_entry.id   ca1a859aefee49ae9c6f4d2bc3917fc3
#
_cell.length_a   1.000
_cell.length_b   1.000
_cell.length_c   1.000
_cell.angle_alpha   90.00
_cell.angle_beta   90.00
_cell.angle_gamma   90.00
#
_symmetry.space_group_name_H-M   'P 1'
#
loop_
_entity.id
_entity.type
_entity.pdbx_description
1 polymer ?
#
loop_
_entity_poly.entity_id
_entity_poly.type
_entity_poly.pdbx_seq_one_letter_code
_entity_poly.pdbx_strand_id
1 'polypeptide(L)'
;MKKILNLMFLSVLYGVPYEGLTLITDIGQAGQHGGGENEGYETQLIDNELNIINSWFYDTRPSSIAYLSPDSILFLPCKVNQNEGAGPNGGRFKKIDWYGNVLWDYEMPEEICKPHHDIAVLPNGNILVICSEEKTQQEALNAGIDNINGPMRLDMILEIEPIGFNDINIIWKWHFWDHLVQDINMSLDNYGQISEHPELLDINVSQSGNGGNGIADWNHCNAISYNPTLDQIVFSSRHMDEFYVIDHSTTIEEASTHSGGVYGKDS
;
A
#
# COMPACT_ATOMS: atom_id res chain seq x y z
N MET A 1 2.80 62.25 33.09
CA MET A 1 3.09 61.16 32.16
C MET A 1 2.51 59.87 32.72
N LYS A 2 1.38 59.39 32.14
CA LYS A 2 0.74 58.12 32.52
C LYS A 2 1.42 57.00 31.73
N LYS A 3 2.05 56.05 32.41
CA LYS A 3 2.58 54.84 31.78
C LYS A 3 1.42 53.88 31.51
N ILE A 4 1.13 53.60 30.23
CA ILE A 4 0.18 52.58 29.79
C ILE A 4 0.96 51.27 29.83
N LEU A 5 0.54 50.37 30.74
CA LEU A 5 1.06 49.03 30.84
C LEU A 5 0.26 48.18 29.82
N ASN A 6 0.83 47.87 28.69
CA ASN A 6 0.27 46.92 27.75
C ASN A 6 0.43 45.51 28.31
N LEU A 7 -0.65 44.93 28.83
CA LEU A 7 -0.74 43.52 29.15
C LEU A 7 -0.95 42.75 27.83
N MET A 8 0.12 42.07 27.37
CA MET A 8 0.00 41.10 26.29
C MET A 8 -0.60 39.81 26.84
N PHE A 9 -1.86 39.53 26.53
CA PHE A 9 -2.47 38.23 26.78
C PHE A 9 -1.91 37.24 25.77
N LEU A 10 -1.04 36.35 26.22
CA LEU A 10 -0.61 35.18 25.45
C LEU A 10 -1.71 34.13 25.58
N SER A 11 -2.62 34.04 24.64
CA SER A 11 -3.56 32.92 24.55
C SER A 11 -2.81 31.70 24.06
N VAL A 12 -2.53 30.78 24.97
CA VAL A 12 -2.05 29.43 24.58
C VAL A 12 -3.28 28.68 24.07
N LEU A 13 -3.36 28.53 22.76
CA LEU A 13 -4.33 27.62 22.13
C LEU A 13 -3.81 26.19 22.37
N TYR A 14 -4.42 25.51 23.34
CA TYR A 14 -4.28 24.06 23.45
C TYR A 14 -5.12 23.43 22.34
N GLY A 15 -4.47 22.75 21.39
CA GLY A 15 -5.18 21.85 20.48
C GLY A 15 -5.79 20.73 21.32
N VAL A 16 -7.12 20.54 21.22
CA VAL A 16 -7.77 19.38 21.81
C VAL A 16 -7.64 18.24 20.81
N PRO A 17 -7.13 17.05 21.19
CA PRO A 17 -7.10 15.90 20.32
C PRO A 17 -8.50 15.57 19.80
N TYR A 18 -8.59 15.03 18.59
CA TYR A 18 -9.86 14.47 18.11
C TYR A 18 -10.28 13.32 19.03
N GLU A 19 -11.56 13.29 19.41
CA GLU A 19 -12.09 12.19 20.25
C GLU A 19 -12.02 10.88 19.45
N GLY A 20 -11.38 9.87 20.02
CA GLY A 20 -11.22 8.57 19.38
C GLY A 20 -10.13 7.71 20.01
N LEU A 21 -9.82 6.63 19.34
CA LEU A 21 -8.78 5.70 19.73
C LEU A 21 -7.67 5.70 18.66
N THR A 22 -6.44 5.52 19.11
CA THR A 22 -5.26 5.43 18.22
C THR A 22 -4.69 4.01 18.25
N LEU A 23 -4.54 3.41 17.08
CA LEU A 23 -3.88 2.12 16.92
C LEU A 23 -2.38 2.36 16.66
N ILE A 24 -1.52 1.73 17.45
CA ILE A 24 -0.07 1.85 17.36
C ILE A 24 0.52 0.47 17.13
N THR A 25 1.22 0.28 16.02
CA THR A 25 1.91 -0.97 15.69
C THR A 25 3.42 -0.79 15.83
N ASP A 26 4.05 -1.62 16.66
CA ASP A 26 5.51 -1.68 16.73
C ASP A 26 6.05 -2.48 15.53
N ILE A 27 6.55 -1.77 14.53
CA ILE A 27 7.17 -2.39 13.35
C ILE A 27 8.61 -2.86 13.58
N GLY A 28 9.17 -2.64 14.78
CA GLY A 28 10.51 -3.07 15.18
C GLY A 28 11.61 -2.61 14.24
N GLN A 29 12.48 -1.69 14.68
CA GLN A 29 13.72 -1.47 13.96
C GLN A 29 14.72 -2.56 14.34
N ALA A 30 15.39 -3.14 13.35
CA ALA A 30 16.46 -4.12 13.60
C ALA A 30 17.50 -3.51 14.56
N GLY A 31 17.57 -4.03 15.78
CA GLY A 31 18.58 -3.67 16.77
C GLY A 31 18.26 -2.56 17.76
N GLN A 32 17.04 -2.00 17.80
CA GLN A 32 16.70 -0.92 18.75
C GLN A 32 15.72 -1.31 19.88
N HIS A 33 15.04 -2.44 19.81
CA HIS A 33 14.28 -2.92 20.96
C HIS A 33 15.14 -3.94 21.72
N GLY A 34 15.36 -3.65 23.01
CA GLY A 34 16.07 -4.53 23.95
C GLY A 34 15.28 -5.78 24.33
N GLY A 35 14.43 -6.26 23.42
CA GLY A 35 13.81 -7.55 23.49
C GLY A 35 14.87 -8.62 23.27
N GLY A 36 15.14 -9.43 24.28
CA GLY A 36 15.91 -10.66 24.12
C GLY A 36 15.25 -11.57 23.08
N GLU A 37 15.94 -12.61 22.65
CA GLU A 37 15.53 -13.58 21.61
C GLU A 37 14.12 -14.22 21.80
N ASN A 38 13.30 -13.76 22.78
CA ASN A 38 11.98 -14.28 23.15
C ASN A 38 10.88 -13.23 23.35
N GLU A 39 11.10 -11.97 23.00
CA GLU A 39 10.05 -10.94 23.10
C GLU A 39 9.42 -10.70 21.71
N GLY A 40 8.10 -10.99 21.61
CA GLY A 40 7.29 -10.79 20.40
C GLY A 40 7.07 -9.31 20.10
N TYR A 41 6.21 -9.04 19.12
CA TYR A 41 5.78 -7.71 18.71
C TYR A 41 4.40 -7.40 19.31
N GLU A 42 4.05 -6.11 19.37
CA GLU A 42 2.80 -5.66 19.96
C GLU A 42 2.13 -4.61 19.07
N THR A 43 0.80 -4.68 19.00
CA THR A 43 -0.05 -3.57 18.54
C THR A 43 -0.94 -3.14 19.70
N GLN A 44 -1.00 -1.85 19.97
CA GLN A 44 -1.80 -1.28 21.05
C GLN A 44 -2.90 -0.37 20.50
N LEU A 45 -4.08 -0.45 21.10
CA LEU A 45 -5.16 0.52 20.94
C LEU A 45 -5.21 1.38 22.21
N ILE A 46 -5.01 2.68 22.03
CA ILE A 46 -4.95 3.64 23.15
C ILE A 46 -5.99 4.74 23.01
N ASP A 47 -6.41 5.33 24.12
CA ASP A 47 -7.22 6.55 24.17
C ASP A 47 -6.35 7.82 24.15
N ASN A 48 -7.01 8.99 24.20
CA ASN A 48 -6.34 10.30 24.22
C ASN A 48 -5.55 10.57 25.50
N GLU A 49 -5.82 9.86 26.57
CA GLU A 49 -5.12 9.91 27.86
C GLU A 49 -3.97 8.91 27.92
N LEU A 50 -3.71 8.20 26.80
CA LEU A 50 -2.70 7.15 26.66
C LEU A 50 -2.98 5.89 27.51
N ASN A 51 -4.23 5.67 27.92
CA ASN A 51 -4.59 4.40 28.51
C ASN A 51 -4.71 3.33 27.45
N ILE A 52 -4.15 2.16 27.72
CA ILE A 52 -4.26 1.01 26.84
C ILE A 52 -5.67 0.42 26.94
N ILE A 53 -6.40 0.42 25.85
CA ILE A 53 -7.75 -0.15 25.73
C ILE A 53 -7.67 -1.63 25.38
N ASN A 54 -6.75 -1.98 24.47
CA ASN A 54 -6.43 -3.37 24.12
C ASN A 54 -4.99 -3.50 23.62
N SER A 55 -4.44 -4.71 23.71
CA SER A 55 -3.12 -5.07 23.18
C SER A 55 -3.17 -6.43 22.50
N TRP A 56 -2.51 -6.55 21.34
CA TRP A 56 -2.33 -7.80 20.63
C TRP A 56 -0.83 -8.13 20.58
N PHE A 57 -0.47 -9.30 21.07
CA PHE A 57 0.90 -9.81 21.08
C PHE A 57 1.05 -10.91 20.02
N TYR A 58 2.12 -10.89 19.27
CA TYR A 58 2.40 -11.88 18.22
C TYR A 58 3.90 -12.06 17.99
N ASP A 59 4.27 -13.21 17.42
CA ASP A 59 5.65 -13.63 17.18
C ASP A 59 6.22 -13.20 15.82
N THR A 60 5.37 -12.70 14.94
CA THR A 60 5.71 -12.35 13.55
C THR A 60 5.93 -10.86 13.41
N ARG A 61 7.08 -10.45 12.89
CA ARG A 61 7.41 -9.03 12.72
C ARG A 61 6.45 -8.34 11.75
N PRO A 62 5.81 -7.22 12.14
CA PRO A 62 5.05 -6.40 11.22
C PRO A 62 5.91 -5.85 10.07
N SER A 63 5.37 -5.79 8.87
CA SER A 63 6.00 -5.13 7.73
C SER A 63 5.55 -3.68 7.57
N SER A 64 4.34 -3.38 8.05
CA SER A 64 3.74 -2.05 8.05
C SER A 64 2.74 -1.91 9.21
N ILE A 65 1.93 -0.86 9.20
CA ILE A 65 0.91 -0.61 10.22
C ILE A 65 -0.21 -1.66 10.14
N ALA A 66 -0.83 -1.92 11.30
CA ALA A 66 -2.03 -2.74 11.38
C ALA A 66 -3.30 -1.90 11.19
N TYR A 67 -4.39 -2.56 10.80
CA TYR A 67 -5.72 -1.96 10.65
C TYR A 67 -6.72 -2.68 11.54
N LEU A 68 -7.53 -1.95 12.26
CA LEU A 68 -8.61 -2.50 13.08
C LEU A 68 -9.95 -2.24 12.38
N SER A 69 -10.65 -3.30 12.02
CA SER A 69 -11.97 -3.20 11.41
C SER A 69 -13.07 -2.86 12.41
N PRO A 70 -14.25 -2.37 11.99
CA PRO A 70 -15.34 -2.03 12.88
C PRO A 70 -15.85 -3.20 13.73
N ASP A 71 -15.71 -4.43 13.29
CA ASP A 71 -16.02 -5.67 14.01
C ASP A 71 -14.88 -6.15 14.91
N SER A 72 -13.89 -5.28 15.17
CA SER A 72 -12.78 -5.52 16.10
C SER A 72 -11.82 -6.64 15.69
N ILE A 73 -11.65 -6.84 14.39
CA ILE A 73 -10.62 -7.72 13.84
C ILE A 73 -9.40 -6.87 13.46
N LEU A 74 -8.24 -7.26 13.97
CA LEU A 74 -6.95 -6.68 13.61
C LEU A 74 -6.43 -7.36 12.33
N PHE A 75 -6.18 -6.57 11.30
CA PHE A 75 -5.48 -6.99 10.07
C PHE A 75 -4.04 -6.55 10.17
N LEU A 76 -3.12 -7.50 10.11
CA LEU A 76 -1.71 -7.27 10.38
C LEU A 76 -0.85 -7.74 9.20
N PRO A 77 -0.30 -6.81 8.40
CA PRO A 77 0.74 -7.14 7.43
C PRO A 77 2.04 -7.49 8.13
N CYS A 78 2.64 -8.61 7.74
CA CYS A 78 3.85 -9.15 8.37
C CYS A 78 4.95 -9.44 7.35
N LYS A 79 6.17 -9.56 7.84
CA LYS A 79 7.31 -10.07 7.08
C LYS A 79 7.25 -11.59 6.99
N VAL A 80 7.63 -12.11 5.81
CA VAL A 80 7.87 -13.55 5.63
C VAL A 80 9.16 -13.95 6.34
N ASN A 81 10.23 -13.22 6.08
CA ASN A 81 11.52 -13.46 6.73
C ASN A 81 11.74 -12.42 7.84
N GLN A 82 11.82 -12.90 9.10
CA GLN A 82 12.01 -12.07 10.28
C GLN A 82 13.36 -11.33 10.28
N ASN A 83 14.36 -11.83 9.55
CA ASN A 83 15.70 -11.25 9.42
C ASN A 83 15.83 -10.24 8.26
N GLU A 84 14.78 -10.00 7.50
CA GLU A 84 14.80 -8.96 6.49
C GLU A 84 15.05 -7.59 7.11
N GLY A 85 15.79 -6.74 6.37
CA GLY A 85 16.13 -5.39 6.80
C GLY A 85 14.89 -4.51 7.10
N ALA A 86 15.14 -3.28 7.50
CA ALA A 86 14.11 -2.32 7.91
C ALA A 86 13.27 -1.76 6.73
N GLY A 87 13.03 -2.51 5.68
CA GLY A 87 12.17 -2.10 4.57
C GLY A 87 10.71 -2.54 4.79
N PRO A 88 9.74 -1.95 4.07
CA PRO A 88 8.32 -2.27 4.15
C PRO A 88 7.93 -3.53 3.38
N ASN A 89 8.89 -4.38 2.99
CA ASN A 89 8.62 -5.65 2.35
C ASN A 89 7.81 -6.54 3.27
N GLY A 90 6.70 -7.06 2.78
CA GLY A 90 5.77 -7.91 3.48
C GLY A 90 5.68 -9.30 2.85
N GLY A 91 4.47 -9.81 2.78
CA GLY A 91 4.14 -11.07 2.13
C GLY A 91 3.37 -12.02 3.02
N ARG A 92 3.26 -11.73 4.29
CA ARG A 92 2.42 -12.49 5.22
C ARG A 92 1.37 -11.58 5.83
N PHE A 93 0.16 -12.10 5.99
CA PHE A 93 -0.97 -11.36 6.51
C PHE A 93 -1.68 -12.17 7.58
N LYS A 94 -2.08 -11.51 8.67
CA LYS A 94 -2.86 -12.14 9.74
C LYS A 94 -4.15 -11.38 10.00
N LYS A 95 -5.21 -12.13 10.35
CA LYS A 95 -6.42 -11.61 11.01
C LYS A 95 -6.42 -12.11 12.43
N ILE A 96 -6.55 -11.21 13.39
CA ILE A 96 -6.50 -11.52 14.81
C ILE A 96 -7.74 -10.93 15.46
N ASP A 97 -8.44 -11.71 16.27
CA ASP A 97 -9.63 -11.24 16.98
C ASP A 97 -9.28 -10.30 18.15
N TRP A 98 -10.32 -9.74 18.79
CA TRP A 98 -10.16 -8.85 19.95
C TRP A 98 -9.38 -9.49 21.10
N TYR A 99 -9.44 -10.81 21.24
CA TYR A 99 -8.84 -11.56 22.33
C TYR A 99 -7.42 -12.10 22.01
N GLY A 100 -6.91 -11.80 20.82
CA GLY A 100 -5.57 -12.24 20.38
C GLY A 100 -5.55 -13.60 19.68
N ASN A 101 -6.71 -14.21 19.36
CA ASN A 101 -6.73 -15.45 18.60
C ASN A 101 -6.50 -15.16 17.11
N VAL A 102 -5.57 -15.89 16.51
CA VAL A 102 -5.32 -15.83 15.06
C VAL A 102 -6.44 -16.55 14.33
N LEU A 103 -7.19 -15.81 13.52
CA LEU A 103 -8.31 -16.32 12.71
C LEU A 103 -7.88 -16.73 11.31
N TRP A 104 -6.86 -16.07 10.78
CA TRP A 104 -6.31 -16.32 9.45
C TRP A 104 -4.84 -15.90 9.44
N ASP A 105 -4.00 -16.71 8.78
CA ASP A 105 -2.55 -16.51 8.69
C ASP A 105 -2.07 -17.03 7.32
N TYR A 106 -1.82 -16.12 6.41
CA TYR A 106 -1.51 -16.45 5.01
C TYR A 106 -0.18 -15.85 4.59
N GLU A 107 0.60 -16.64 3.90
CA GLU A 107 1.85 -16.22 3.27
C GLU A 107 1.68 -16.20 1.76
N MET A 108 1.88 -15.02 1.14
CA MET A 108 1.74 -14.80 -0.29
C MET A 108 2.91 -15.47 -1.02
N PRO A 109 2.67 -16.39 -1.94
CA PRO A 109 3.71 -16.94 -2.80
C PRO A 109 4.33 -15.86 -3.69
N GLU A 110 5.66 -15.86 -3.83
CA GLU A 110 6.38 -14.88 -4.67
C GLU A 110 5.98 -14.95 -6.15
N GLU A 111 5.48 -16.10 -6.59
CA GLU A 111 4.99 -16.32 -7.96
C GLU A 111 3.69 -15.55 -8.25
N ILE A 112 2.93 -15.19 -7.20
CA ILE A 112 1.74 -14.36 -7.34
C ILE A 112 2.14 -12.91 -7.37
N CYS A 113 2.84 -12.44 -6.34
CA CYS A 113 3.38 -11.08 -6.24
C CYS A 113 4.28 -10.92 -5.02
N LYS A 114 4.95 -9.77 -4.92
CA LYS A 114 5.74 -9.38 -3.75
C LYS A 114 5.07 -8.21 -3.03
N PRO A 115 4.27 -8.47 -1.97
CA PRO A 115 3.60 -7.42 -1.20
C PRO A 115 4.58 -6.47 -0.51
N HIS A 116 4.22 -5.20 -0.47
CA HIS A 116 5.01 -4.18 0.21
C HIS A 116 4.16 -2.99 0.69
N HIS A 117 4.70 -2.20 1.60
CA HIS A 117 4.21 -0.94 2.15
C HIS A 117 2.87 -1.02 2.85
N ASP A 118 1.75 -1.21 2.15
CA ASP A 118 0.43 -0.92 2.72
C ASP A 118 -0.66 -1.88 2.22
N ILE A 119 -1.76 -1.93 2.97
CA ILE A 119 -3.00 -2.62 2.62
C ILE A 119 -4.20 -1.71 2.88
N ALA A 120 -5.33 -1.99 2.25
CA ALA A 120 -6.62 -1.43 2.65
C ALA A 120 -7.62 -2.54 2.94
N VAL A 121 -8.32 -2.45 4.07
CA VAL A 121 -9.36 -3.41 4.46
C VAL A 121 -10.71 -2.93 3.93
N LEU A 122 -11.38 -3.78 3.17
CA LEU A 122 -12.69 -3.51 2.59
C LEU A 122 -13.82 -3.85 3.57
N PRO A 123 -15.02 -3.24 3.42
CA PRO A 123 -16.16 -3.52 4.30
C PRO A 123 -16.63 -4.98 4.31
N ASN A 124 -16.37 -5.74 3.25
CA ASN A 124 -16.66 -7.18 3.14
C ASN A 124 -15.61 -8.07 3.83
N GLY A 125 -14.52 -7.48 4.35
CA GLY A 125 -13.42 -8.20 4.99
C GLY A 125 -12.32 -8.67 4.03
N ASN A 126 -12.42 -8.35 2.75
CA ASN A 126 -11.34 -8.51 1.77
C ASN A 126 -10.23 -7.47 2.03
N ILE A 127 -9.09 -7.68 1.40
CA ILE A 127 -7.92 -6.82 1.57
C ILE A 127 -7.40 -6.42 0.19
N LEU A 128 -7.22 -5.12 -0.02
CA LEU A 128 -6.41 -4.62 -1.13
C LEU A 128 -4.94 -4.64 -0.70
N VAL A 129 -4.09 -5.14 -1.57
CA VAL A 129 -2.66 -5.32 -1.31
C VAL A 129 -1.86 -4.63 -2.42
N ILE A 130 -0.92 -3.77 -2.04
CA ILE A 130 0.09 -3.27 -2.97
C ILE A 130 1.13 -4.36 -3.16
N CYS A 131 1.35 -4.75 -4.41
CA CYS A 131 2.31 -5.77 -4.81
C CYS A 131 3.25 -5.23 -5.88
N SER A 132 4.48 -5.71 -5.91
CA SER A 132 5.37 -5.47 -7.04
C SER A 132 5.41 -6.67 -7.98
N GLU A 133 5.47 -6.39 -9.27
CA GLU A 133 5.77 -7.33 -10.36
C GLU A 133 7.04 -6.92 -11.10
N GLU A 134 7.73 -7.88 -11.70
CA GLU A 134 8.94 -7.61 -12.48
C GLU A 134 8.72 -7.95 -13.95
N LYS A 135 9.08 -7.02 -14.83
CA LYS A 135 9.19 -7.24 -16.27
C LYS A 135 10.66 -7.32 -16.65
N THR A 136 10.99 -8.22 -17.53
CA THR A 136 12.35 -8.32 -18.07
C THR A 136 12.73 -7.03 -18.81
N GLN A 137 14.01 -6.76 -18.94
CA GLN A 137 14.51 -5.65 -19.77
C GLN A 137 13.93 -5.70 -21.20
N GLN A 138 13.79 -6.89 -21.77
CA GLN A 138 13.26 -7.05 -23.12
C GLN A 138 11.78 -6.72 -23.23
N GLU A 139 10.96 -7.10 -22.22
CA GLU A 139 9.54 -6.73 -22.17
C GLU A 139 9.39 -5.21 -22.04
N ALA A 140 10.18 -4.57 -21.17
CA ALA A 140 10.15 -3.13 -21.00
C ALA A 140 10.55 -2.37 -22.28
N LEU A 141 11.60 -2.83 -22.97
CA LEU A 141 12.00 -2.27 -24.28
C LEU A 141 10.92 -2.48 -25.35
N ASN A 142 10.27 -3.65 -25.36
CA ASN A 142 9.17 -3.94 -26.27
C ASN A 142 7.90 -3.10 -25.95
N ALA A 143 7.75 -2.66 -24.71
CA ALA A 143 6.69 -1.72 -24.30
C ALA A 143 7.07 -0.25 -24.56
N GLY A 144 8.24 0.03 -25.13
CA GLY A 144 8.63 1.35 -25.58
C GLY A 144 9.35 2.21 -24.55
N ILE A 145 9.91 1.62 -23.49
CA ILE A 145 10.84 2.36 -22.64
C ILE A 145 12.10 2.72 -23.44
N ASP A 146 12.51 3.98 -23.36
CA ASP A 146 13.62 4.49 -24.17
C ASP A 146 14.99 3.97 -23.67
N ASN A 147 15.17 3.95 -22.36
CA ASN A 147 16.45 3.58 -21.75
C ASN A 147 16.26 2.81 -20.45
N ILE A 148 16.58 1.51 -20.48
CA ILE A 148 16.57 0.67 -19.29
C ILE A 148 17.77 -0.28 -19.30
N ASN A 149 18.42 -0.42 -18.16
CA ASN A 149 19.55 -1.35 -17.97
C ASN A 149 19.20 -2.38 -16.90
N GLY A 150 18.55 -3.45 -17.31
CA GLY A 150 18.07 -4.52 -16.43
C GLY A 150 16.55 -4.63 -16.37
N PRO A 151 16.01 -5.48 -15.47
CA PRO A 151 14.57 -5.63 -15.29
C PRO A 151 13.91 -4.35 -14.77
N MET A 152 12.60 -4.21 -15.02
CA MET A 152 11.74 -3.15 -14.54
C MET A 152 10.79 -3.71 -13.50
N ARG A 153 10.68 -3.02 -12.35
CA ARG A 153 9.70 -3.32 -11.31
C ARG A 153 8.60 -2.27 -11.35
N LEU A 154 7.38 -2.75 -11.49
CA LEU A 154 6.16 -1.95 -11.39
C LEU A 154 5.31 -2.49 -10.25
N ASP A 155 4.33 -1.71 -9.84
CA ASP A 155 3.36 -2.17 -8.88
C ASP A 155 2.08 -2.66 -9.55
N MET A 156 1.35 -3.43 -8.79
CA MET A 156 0.00 -3.91 -9.08
C MET A 156 -0.82 -3.90 -7.79
N ILE A 157 -2.13 -3.93 -7.91
CA ILE A 157 -3.05 -4.01 -6.78
C ILE A 157 -3.84 -5.30 -6.91
N LEU A 158 -3.89 -6.07 -5.83
CA LEU A 158 -4.73 -7.26 -5.71
C LEU A 158 -5.82 -7.02 -4.67
N GLU A 159 -7.06 -7.42 -4.97
CA GLU A 159 -8.06 -7.72 -3.94
C GLU A 159 -8.02 -9.21 -3.65
N ILE A 160 -7.76 -9.56 -2.39
CA ILE A 160 -7.78 -10.93 -1.89
C ILE A 160 -8.90 -11.12 -0.87
N GLU A 161 -9.59 -12.25 -0.98
CA GLU A 161 -10.56 -12.73 0.00
C GLU A 161 -9.88 -13.78 0.87
N PRO A 162 -9.76 -13.55 2.20
CA PRO A 162 -9.27 -14.56 3.14
C PRO A 162 -10.20 -15.78 3.21
N ILE A 163 -9.67 -16.98 2.98
CA ILE A 163 -10.42 -18.24 2.99
C ILE A 163 -9.89 -19.18 4.05
N GLY A 164 -10.78 -19.71 4.89
CA GLY A 164 -10.40 -20.64 5.94
C GLY A 164 -9.35 -20.05 6.88
N PHE A 165 -8.30 -20.83 7.18
CA PHE A 165 -7.22 -20.39 8.06
C PHE A 165 -6.00 -19.81 7.32
N ASN A 166 -5.68 -20.34 6.13
CA ASN A 166 -4.42 -20.04 5.44
C ASN A 166 -4.52 -20.08 3.91
N ASP A 167 -5.68 -19.68 3.34
CA ASP A 167 -5.90 -19.67 1.90
C ASP A 167 -6.54 -18.35 1.47
N ILE A 168 -6.56 -18.07 0.16
CA ILE A 168 -7.15 -16.89 -0.46
C ILE A 168 -7.87 -17.21 -1.76
N ASN A 169 -8.86 -16.37 -2.11
CA ASN A 169 -9.27 -16.14 -3.49
C ASN A 169 -8.74 -14.77 -3.95
N ILE A 170 -8.23 -14.69 -5.17
CA ILE A 170 -7.98 -13.40 -5.83
C ILE A 170 -9.29 -12.98 -6.49
N ILE A 171 -9.86 -11.88 -5.99
CA ILE A 171 -11.18 -11.37 -6.43
C ILE A 171 -11.04 -10.38 -7.56
N TRP A 172 -10.01 -9.53 -7.49
CA TRP A 172 -9.75 -8.49 -8.46
C TRP A 172 -8.26 -8.17 -8.52
N LYS A 173 -7.81 -7.62 -9.67
CA LYS A 173 -6.43 -7.17 -9.88
C LYS A 173 -6.37 -6.05 -10.90
N TRP A 174 -5.42 -5.15 -10.67
CA TRP A 174 -5.11 -4.05 -11.56
C TRP A 174 -3.58 -3.91 -11.66
N HIS A 175 -3.06 -3.74 -12.88
CA HIS A 175 -1.63 -3.68 -13.13
C HIS A 175 -1.26 -2.34 -13.76
N PHE A 176 -0.27 -1.65 -13.24
CA PHE A 176 0.29 -0.47 -13.93
C PHE A 176 0.75 -0.79 -15.35
N TRP A 177 1.21 -2.03 -15.56
CA TRP A 177 1.67 -2.51 -16.86
C TRP A 177 0.62 -2.42 -17.96
N ASP A 178 -0.62 -2.58 -17.64
CA ASP A 178 -1.72 -2.58 -18.60
C ASP A 178 -2.14 -1.15 -19.02
N HIS A 179 -1.65 -0.12 -18.30
CA HIS A 179 -2.04 1.28 -18.45
C HIS A 179 -0.89 2.19 -18.91
N LEU A 180 -0.03 1.69 -19.78
CA LEU A 180 1.15 2.41 -20.25
C LEU A 180 0.95 2.99 -21.65
N VAL A 181 1.45 4.21 -21.88
CA VAL A 181 1.52 4.87 -23.20
C VAL A 181 2.96 5.33 -23.47
N GLN A 182 3.31 5.46 -24.74
CA GLN A 182 4.56 6.09 -25.19
C GLN A 182 4.37 6.76 -26.56
N ASP A 183 5.14 7.79 -26.85
CA ASP A 183 5.07 8.56 -28.09
C ASP A 183 6.33 8.43 -28.97
N ILE A 184 7.21 7.46 -28.68
CA ILE A 184 8.52 7.30 -29.32
C ILE A 184 8.44 6.35 -30.52
N ASN A 185 7.76 5.20 -30.38
CA ASN A 185 7.73 4.15 -31.39
C ASN A 185 6.32 3.86 -31.89
N MET A 186 5.99 4.38 -33.09
CA MET A 186 4.69 4.24 -33.73
C MET A 186 4.31 2.79 -34.11
N SER A 187 5.22 1.84 -34.01
CA SER A 187 4.96 0.43 -34.35
C SER A 187 4.49 -0.41 -33.16
N LEU A 188 4.44 0.16 -31.96
CA LEU A 188 4.01 -0.53 -30.76
C LEU A 188 2.52 -0.24 -30.48
N ASP A 189 1.83 -1.22 -29.88
CA ASP A 189 0.38 -1.16 -29.65
C ASP A 189 -0.01 -0.05 -28.67
N ASN A 190 0.87 0.30 -27.71
CA ASN A 190 0.68 1.38 -26.75
C ASN A 190 1.19 2.74 -27.25
N TYR A 191 1.39 2.91 -28.57
CA TYR A 191 1.75 4.20 -29.13
C TYR A 191 0.57 5.17 -29.08
N GLY A 192 0.77 6.34 -28.48
CA GLY A 192 -0.23 7.41 -28.40
C GLY A 192 0.42 8.74 -28.10
N GLN A 193 -0.30 9.83 -28.39
CA GLN A 193 0.13 11.15 -27.97
C GLN A 193 -0.19 11.31 -26.48
N ILE A 194 0.81 11.33 -25.62
CA ILE A 194 0.69 11.30 -24.14
C ILE A 194 -0.36 12.31 -23.63
N SER A 195 -0.37 13.54 -24.19
CA SER A 195 -1.32 14.58 -23.79
C SER A 195 -2.80 14.31 -24.16
N GLU A 196 -3.06 13.31 -25.01
CA GLU A 196 -4.40 12.88 -25.41
C GLU A 196 -4.89 11.67 -24.61
N HIS A 197 -4.03 11.10 -23.76
CA HIS A 197 -4.27 9.90 -22.96
C HIS A 197 -4.08 10.18 -21.46
N PRO A 198 -4.91 11.01 -20.82
CA PRO A 198 -4.81 11.30 -19.39
C PRO A 198 -5.11 10.08 -18.50
N GLU A 199 -5.74 9.04 -19.07
CA GLU A 199 -6.03 7.76 -18.42
C GLU A 199 -4.83 6.80 -18.41
N LEU A 200 -3.75 7.12 -19.15
CA LEU A 200 -2.56 6.29 -19.28
C LEU A 200 -1.33 6.94 -18.66
N LEU A 201 -0.34 6.13 -18.38
CA LEU A 201 0.93 6.56 -17.81
C LEU A 201 2.04 6.49 -18.86
N ASP A 202 2.76 7.59 -19.04
CA ASP A 202 3.95 7.60 -19.89
C ASP A 202 5.02 6.67 -19.29
N ILE A 203 5.34 5.57 -20.00
CA ILE A 203 6.35 4.62 -19.56
C ILE A 203 7.73 5.27 -19.38
N ASN A 204 7.98 6.41 -20.03
CA ASN A 204 9.24 7.15 -20.01
C ASN A 204 9.27 8.32 -19.01
N VAL A 205 8.18 8.58 -18.25
CA VAL A 205 8.10 9.72 -17.33
C VAL A 205 9.09 9.59 -16.18
N SER A 206 9.31 8.38 -15.68
CA SER A 206 10.20 8.15 -14.53
C SER A 206 11.58 7.71 -14.99
N GLN A 207 12.56 8.58 -14.75
CA GLN A 207 13.99 8.26 -14.86
C GLN A 207 14.57 7.82 -13.50
N SER A 208 13.75 7.82 -12.46
CA SER A 208 14.20 7.66 -11.09
C SER A 208 14.27 6.18 -10.72
N GLY A 209 15.36 5.82 -10.13
CA GLY A 209 15.46 4.61 -9.37
C GLY A 209 15.99 3.40 -10.11
N ASN A 210 17.22 3.48 -10.61
CA ASN A 210 18.04 2.29 -10.58
C ASN A 210 18.13 1.86 -9.10
N GLY A 211 17.22 0.97 -8.66
CA GLY A 211 17.34 0.29 -7.41
C GLY A 211 18.76 -0.26 -7.31
N GLY A 212 19.39 -0.20 -6.15
CA GLY A 212 20.81 -0.52 -5.96
C GLY A 212 21.25 -1.92 -6.43
N ASN A 213 20.35 -2.69 -7.03
CA ASN A 213 20.56 -4.05 -7.56
C ASN A 213 20.43 -4.12 -9.11
N GLY A 214 20.38 -2.99 -9.82
CA GLY A 214 20.21 -2.96 -11.27
C GLY A 214 18.78 -3.23 -11.74
N ILE A 215 17.80 -3.23 -10.84
CA ILE A 215 16.36 -3.29 -11.15
C ILE A 215 15.84 -1.86 -11.13
N ALA A 216 15.19 -1.42 -12.21
CA ALA A 216 14.53 -0.13 -12.24
C ALA A 216 13.23 -0.21 -11.41
N ASP A 217 13.18 0.48 -10.30
CA ASP A 217 12.01 0.64 -9.43
C ASP A 217 11.17 1.81 -9.97
N TRP A 218 10.17 1.50 -10.82
CA TRP A 218 9.58 2.49 -11.72
C TRP A 218 8.62 3.45 -11.00
N ASN A 219 7.61 2.97 -10.27
CA ASN A 219 6.56 3.79 -9.68
C ASN A 219 6.55 3.82 -8.15
N HIS A 220 6.85 2.72 -7.48
CA HIS A 220 7.01 2.62 -6.02
C HIS A 220 5.81 3.16 -5.23
N CYS A 221 4.67 2.46 -5.31
CA CYS A 221 3.49 2.77 -4.50
C CYS A 221 3.77 2.54 -3.01
N ASN A 222 3.23 3.39 -2.14
CA ASN A 222 3.53 3.31 -0.71
C ASN A 222 2.36 3.60 0.23
N ALA A 223 1.18 3.90 -0.28
CA ALA A 223 -0.06 4.00 0.49
C ALA A 223 -1.24 3.64 -0.39
N ILE A 224 -2.25 3.00 0.18
CA ILE A 224 -3.51 2.63 -0.49
C ILE A 224 -4.69 2.88 0.43
N SER A 225 -5.81 3.33 -0.12
CA SER A 225 -7.06 3.52 0.59
C SER A 225 -8.25 3.21 -0.32
N TYR A 226 -9.37 2.85 0.29
CA TYR A 226 -10.60 2.49 -0.42
C TYR A 226 -11.76 3.40 -0.02
N ASN A 227 -12.51 3.86 -1.01
CA ASN A 227 -13.75 4.61 -0.81
C ASN A 227 -14.96 3.72 -1.08
N PRO A 228 -15.67 3.24 -0.05
CA PRO A 228 -16.79 2.32 -0.22
C PRO A 228 -18.04 2.98 -0.81
N THR A 229 -18.13 4.32 -0.83
CA THR A 229 -19.27 5.03 -1.39
C THR A 229 -19.20 5.13 -2.92
N LEU A 230 -17.98 5.29 -3.44
CA LEU A 230 -17.73 5.47 -4.86
C LEU A 230 -17.09 4.22 -5.49
N ASP A 231 -16.87 3.18 -4.70
CA ASP A 231 -16.14 1.97 -5.11
C ASP A 231 -14.84 2.30 -5.85
N GLN A 232 -14.04 3.18 -5.22
CA GLN A 232 -12.79 3.68 -5.77
C GLN A 232 -11.60 3.36 -4.87
N ILE A 233 -10.48 3.09 -5.49
CA ILE A 233 -9.20 2.92 -4.82
C ILE A 233 -8.34 4.15 -5.10
N VAL A 234 -7.72 4.71 -4.05
CA VAL A 234 -6.68 5.73 -4.18
C VAL A 234 -5.36 5.16 -3.68
N PHE A 235 -4.29 5.38 -4.41
CA PHE A 235 -2.94 4.99 -4.02
C PHE A 235 -1.92 6.05 -4.45
N SER A 236 -0.82 6.13 -3.70
CA SER A 236 0.26 7.07 -3.97
C SER A 236 1.43 6.40 -4.67
N SER A 237 2.07 7.08 -5.59
CA SER A 237 3.28 6.67 -6.28
C SER A 237 4.43 7.61 -5.94
N ARG A 238 5.44 7.09 -5.24
CA ARG A 238 6.56 7.90 -4.74
C ARG A 238 7.42 8.48 -5.86
N HIS A 239 7.70 7.70 -6.90
CA HIS A 239 8.61 8.12 -7.95
C HIS A 239 7.96 9.02 -9.00
N MET A 240 6.62 9.05 -9.01
CA MET A 240 5.84 9.94 -9.88
C MET A 240 5.47 11.25 -9.18
N ASP A 241 5.65 11.36 -7.84
CA ASP A 241 5.16 12.47 -7.01
C ASP A 241 3.65 12.69 -7.17
N GLU A 242 2.88 11.61 -7.40
CA GLU A 242 1.46 11.62 -7.72
C GLU A 242 0.67 10.63 -6.86
N PHE A 243 -0.64 10.79 -6.87
CA PHE A 243 -1.59 9.77 -6.43
C PHE A 243 -2.60 9.52 -7.55
N TYR A 244 -3.09 8.30 -7.61
CA TYR A 244 -4.04 7.86 -8.62
C TYR A 244 -5.33 7.42 -7.96
N VAL A 245 -6.44 7.64 -8.66
CA VAL A 245 -7.77 7.16 -8.27
C VAL A 245 -8.29 6.28 -9.39
N ILE A 246 -8.54 5.01 -9.08
CA ILE A 246 -9.05 4.04 -10.04
C ILE A 246 -10.45 3.55 -9.64
N ASP A 247 -11.26 3.21 -10.64
CA ASP A 247 -12.57 2.62 -10.46
C ASP A 247 -12.44 1.13 -10.14
N HIS A 248 -12.85 0.74 -8.93
CA HIS A 248 -12.81 -0.66 -8.48
C HIS A 248 -14.06 -1.44 -8.89
N SER A 249 -15.10 -0.78 -9.39
CA SER A 249 -16.35 -1.43 -9.81
C SER A 249 -16.22 -2.20 -11.13
N THR A 250 -15.00 -2.36 -11.64
CA THR A 250 -14.64 -3.11 -12.84
C THR A 250 -14.49 -4.60 -12.57
N THR A 251 -14.70 -5.42 -13.59
CA THR A 251 -14.21 -6.80 -13.62
C THR A 251 -12.69 -6.84 -13.83
N ILE A 252 -12.04 -7.99 -13.59
CA ILE A 252 -10.60 -8.16 -13.88
C ILE A 252 -10.28 -7.87 -15.36
N GLU A 253 -11.18 -8.25 -16.26
CA GLU A 253 -11.02 -8.01 -17.70
C GLU A 253 -11.12 -6.51 -18.05
N GLU A 254 -12.08 -5.81 -17.47
CA GLU A 254 -12.24 -4.37 -17.63
C GLU A 254 -11.07 -3.61 -17.00
N ALA A 255 -10.63 -4.02 -15.83
CA ALA A 255 -9.49 -3.43 -15.12
C ALA A 255 -8.16 -3.56 -15.87
N SER A 256 -8.04 -4.47 -16.83
CA SER A 256 -6.85 -4.58 -17.73
C SER A 256 -6.99 -3.73 -19.01
N THR A 257 -8.06 -2.98 -19.12
CA THR A 257 -8.36 -2.09 -20.26
C THR A 257 -8.73 -0.70 -19.74
N HIS A 258 -9.25 0.17 -20.61
CA HIS A 258 -9.76 1.52 -20.25
C HIS A 258 -11.27 1.60 -20.45
N SER A 259 -11.99 0.51 -20.12
CA SER A 259 -13.42 0.41 -20.34
C SER A 259 -14.11 -0.24 -19.15
N GLY A 260 -15.39 0.01 -19.00
CA GLY A 260 -16.23 -0.55 -17.95
C GLY A 260 -16.26 0.30 -16.69
N GLY A 261 -16.63 -0.34 -15.56
CA GLY A 261 -16.83 0.35 -14.30
C GLY A 261 -18.08 1.23 -14.26
N VAL A 262 -18.33 1.83 -13.10
CA VAL A 262 -19.53 2.65 -12.84
C VAL A 262 -19.17 4.07 -12.46
N TYR A 263 -18.04 4.27 -11.80
CA TYR A 263 -17.64 5.56 -11.19
C TYR A 263 -16.37 6.15 -11.78
N GLY A 264 -15.67 5.40 -12.62
CA GLY A 264 -14.57 5.90 -13.42
C GLY A 264 -15.06 6.56 -14.69
N LYS A 265 -14.20 7.33 -15.29
CA LYS A 265 -14.39 7.85 -16.63
C LYS A 265 -13.23 7.37 -17.46
N ASP A 266 -13.52 6.45 -18.37
CA ASP A 266 -12.53 5.80 -19.21
C ASP A 266 -11.47 5.04 -18.37
N SER A 267 -11.94 4.39 -17.31
CA SER A 267 -11.15 3.70 -16.29
C SER A 267 -10.47 2.45 -16.80
#